data_4786ba71de438ad26235f35f4862d9a5
#
_entry.id   4786ba71de438ad26235f35f4862d9a5
#
_cell.length_a   1.000
_cell.length_b   1.000
_cell.length_c   1.000
_cell.angle_alpha   90.00
_cell.angle_beta   90.00
_cell.angle_gamma   90.00
#
_symmetry.space_group_name_H-M   'P 1'
#
loop_
_entity.id
_entity.type
_entity.pdbx_description
1 polymer ?
#
loop_
_entity_poly.entity_id
_entity_poly.type
_entity_poly.pdbx_seq_one_letter_code
_entity_poly.pdbx_strand_id
1 'polypeptide(L)'
;MKPLIILCFTFLIHSTLNAAPPNIVLVFIDDMGWGDFSCFGNQDAKTPQIDRLAKEGVRFEQFYVNSPICSPSRTAISTGQYPQRWRITSYLAHRALNERRGMSQWLDPKAPMLARSLQQAGYATGHFGKWHMGGQRDVDEAPAITDYGFDASLTNFEGMGPKLLPLTLRPGQDPNKPGRIWGDAERLGKGVRWMQRSRITEGFVDEAIPFIQKAVKAKKPFYINLWPDDVHSPFWPPVDKWADGKRGLYHSVLQEMDRQLGKLFDLIRNDPDLRENTIVLVCSDNGPEQGAGSSGPFRGFKTHLYEGGVRSSLIIWGGPVAKQNFVNRTSVFSAVDLVPTLLDLTGTPHPKDTTFDGESLTGVLLGKSEASRKAPIYFRRPPDRDSFYGDNDLPDLAVRDGKWKFLCEYDGSDPELFDMEKDRGETKNLASQHSNLVSEFTKACIQWHKSLPPDNGPQLTGNFRRQPGRNKKK
;
A
#
# COMPACT_ATOMS: atom_id res chain seq x y z
N MET A 1 9.92 4.47 80.30
CA MET A 1 10.16 3.67 79.09
C MET A 1 9.01 3.92 78.13
N LYS A 2 9.26 4.60 77.03
CA LYS A 2 8.24 4.85 75.97
C LYS A 2 8.49 3.86 74.87
N PRO A 3 7.46 3.17 74.30
CA PRO A 3 7.67 2.25 73.20
C PRO A 3 7.89 3.04 71.89
N LEU A 4 8.94 2.63 71.13
CA LEU A 4 9.27 3.11 69.79
C LEU A 4 8.44 2.32 68.77
N ILE A 5 7.48 2.97 68.11
CA ILE A 5 6.70 2.36 67.06
C ILE A 5 7.51 2.53 65.75
N ILE A 6 8.04 1.42 65.23
CA ILE A 6 8.70 1.36 63.94
C ILE A 6 7.60 1.17 62.86
N LEU A 7 7.35 2.20 62.07
CA LEU A 7 6.44 2.17 60.93
C LEU A 7 7.20 1.62 59.73
N CYS A 8 7.01 0.35 59.38
CA CYS A 8 7.50 -0.25 58.15
C CYS A 8 6.66 0.25 56.96
N PHE A 9 7.26 1.20 56.17
CA PHE A 9 6.70 1.55 54.88
C PHE A 9 7.06 0.44 53.87
N THR A 10 6.13 -0.42 53.53
CA THR A 10 6.22 -1.29 52.36
C THR A 10 5.99 -0.50 51.12
N PHE A 11 7.07 -0.18 50.39
CA PHE A 11 7.00 0.33 49.02
C PHE A 11 6.47 -0.78 48.09
N LEU A 12 5.18 -0.74 47.75
CA LEU A 12 4.60 -1.49 46.66
C LEU A 12 5.17 -0.91 45.35
N ILE A 13 6.22 -1.52 44.83
CA ILE A 13 6.69 -1.28 43.47
C ILE A 13 5.58 -1.84 42.56
N HIS A 14 4.70 -0.95 42.09
CA HIS A 14 3.83 -1.23 40.95
C HIS A 14 4.73 -1.33 39.72
N SER A 15 5.27 -2.50 39.41
CA SER A 15 5.74 -2.81 38.07
C SER A 15 4.53 -2.74 37.14
N THR A 16 4.38 -1.63 36.46
CA THR A 16 3.54 -1.58 35.26
C THR A 16 4.14 -2.63 34.32
N LEU A 17 3.48 -3.78 34.21
CA LEU A 17 3.73 -4.72 33.13
C LEU A 17 3.46 -3.93 31.84
N ASN A 18 4.51 -3.34 31.26
CA ASN A 18 4.42 -2.82 29.91
C ASN A 18 4.10 -4.05 29.03
N ALA A 19 2.92 -4.05 28.44
CA ALA A 19 2.57 -5.07 27.45
C ALA A 19 3.68 -5.10 26.40
N ALA A 20 4.08 -6.31 25.99
CA ALA A 20 5.10 -6.46 24.94
C ALA A 20 4.65 -5.69 23.68
N PRO A 21 5.57 -4.99 23.01
CA PRO A 21 5.22 -4.25 21.79
C PRO A 21 4.64 -5.22 20.75
N PRO A 22 3.57 -4.84 20.04
CA PRO A 22 2.85 -5.74 19.16
C PRO A 22 3.68 -6.11 17.91
N ASN A 23 3.52 -7.35 17.46
CA ASN A 23 3.98 -7.76 16.15
C ASN A 23 3.12 -7.12 15.07
N ILE A 24 3.70 -6.88 13.90
CA ILE A 24 3.02 -6.20 12.79
C ILE A 24 3.20 -7.01 11.50
N VAL A 25 2.10 -7.28 10.82
CA VAL A 25 2.06 -7.86 9.47
C VAL A 25 1.34 -6.86 8.55
N LEU A 26 2.04 -6.32 7.58
CA LEU A 26 1.48 -5.44 6.56
C LEU A 26 1.35 -6.19 5.24
N VAL A 27 0.11 -6.58 4.90
CA VAL A 27 -0.24 -7.15 3.59
C VAL A 27 -0.64 -6.02 2.66
N PHE A 28 0.20 -5.76 1.64
CA PHE A 28 0.01 -4.67 0.68
C PHE A 28 -0.05 -5.23 -0.73
N ILE A 29 -1.26 -5.33 -1.26
CA ILE A 29 -1.58 -6.05 -2.49
C ILE A 29 -1.44 -5.11 -3.69
N ASP A 30 -0.86 -5.61 -4.78
CA ASP A 30 -0.59 -4.85 -6.00
C ASP A 30 -1.82 -4.81 -6.92
N ASP A 31 -2.23 -3.62 -7.39
CA ASP A 31 -3.33 -3.41 -8.36
C ASP A 31 -4.70 -3.97 -7.96
N MET A 32 -5.01 -4.04 -6.68
CA MET A 32 -6.31 -4.52 -6.22
C MET A 32 -7.26 -3.35 -5.96
N GLY A 33 -8.47 -3.41 -6.49
CA GLY A 33 -9.49 -2.39 -6.30
C GLY A 33 -10.16 -2.42 -4.93
N TRP A 34 -10.74 -1.29 -4.53
CA TRP A 34 -11.49 -1.18 -3.27
C TRP A 34 -12.63 -2.20 -3.17
N GLY A 35 -13.30 -2.48 -4.27
CA GLY A 35 -14.45 -3.39 -4.35
C GLY A 35 -14.11 -4.85 -4.64
N ASP A 36 -12.86 -5.26 -4.58
CA ASP A 36 -12.46 -6.62 -5.01
C ASP A 36 -12.64 -7.69 -3.95
N PHE A 37 -12.58 -7.37 -2.67
CA PHE A 37 -12.91 -8.34 -1.62
C PHE A 37 -14.41 -8.54 -1.48
N SER A 38 -14.87 -9.78 -1.20
CA SER A 38 -16.29 -10.07 -1.00
C SER A 38 -16.87 -9.28 0.17
N CYS A 39 -16.12 -9.01 1.25
CA CYS A 39 -16.55 -8.14 2.35
C CYS A 39 -16.66 -6.65 1.95
N PHE A 40 -16.12 -6.23 0.81
CA PHE A 40 -16.30 -4.91 0.20
C PHE A 40 -17.30 -4.92 -0.96
N GLY A 41 -18.00 -6.01 -1.19
CA GLY A 41 -19.15 -6.08 -2.11
C GLY A 41 -18.90 -6.86 -3.39
N ASN A 42 -17.75 -7.49 -3.59
CA ASN A 42 -17.52 -8.35 -4.75
C ASN A 42 -18.47 -9.55 -4.71
N GLN A 43 -19.26 -9.72 -5.77
CA GLN A 43 -20.18 -10.85 -5.92
C GLN A 43 -19.57 -11.98 -6.77
N ASP A 44 -18.61 -11.67 -7.61
CA ASP A 44 -18.05 -12.55 -8.63
C ASP A 44 -16.86 -13.38 -8.11
N ALA A 45 -16.09 -12.83 -7.14
CA ALA A 45 -15.00 -13.53 -6.48
C ALA A 45 -15.27 -13.70 -4.99
N LYS A 46 -14.78 -14.80 -4.42
CA LYS A 46 -14.89 -15.07 -2.98
C LYS A 46 -13.51 -15.01 -2.32
N THR A 47 -13.43 -14.25 -1.22
CA THR A 47 -12.21 -14.03 -0.46
C THR A 47 -12.40 -14.40 1.02
N PRO A 48 -12.70 -15.69 1.33
CA PRO A 48 -13.14 -16.10 2.66
C PRO A 48 -12.09 -15.88 3.76
N GLN A 49 -10.79 -15.89 3.43
CA GLN A 49 -9.74 -15.66 4.42
C GLN A 49 -9.70 -14.19 4.85
N ILE A 50 -9.76 -13.28 3.88
CA ILE A 50 -9.83 -11.83 4.12
C ILE A 50 -11.17 -11.45 4.76
N ASP A 51 -12.28 -12.01 4.30
CA ASP A 51 -13.62 -11.77 4.88
C ASP A 51 -13.67 -12.16 6.35
N ARG A 52 -12.98 -13.24 6.73
CA ARG A 52 -12.85 -13.65 8.11
C ARG A 52 -12.08 -12.63 8.95
N LEU A 53 -10.97 -12.08 8.44
CA LEU A 53 -10.26 -11.00 9.13
C LEU A 53 -11.16 -9.77 9.33
N ALA A 54 -11.91 -9.38 8.28
CA ALA A 54 -12.85 -8.27 8.36
C ALA A 54 -13.95 -8.49 9.41
N LYS A 55 -14.46 -9.72 9.53
CA LYS A 55 -15.45 -10.10 10.55
C LYS A 55 -14.85 -10.13 11.95
N GLU A 56 -13.61 -10.53 12.11
CA GLU A 56 -12.91 -10.61 13.38
C GLU A 56 -12.24 -9.29 13.80
N GLY A 57 -12.24 -8.27 12.94
CA GLY A 57 -11.55 -7.00 13.15
C GLY A 57 -12.33 -5.77 12.72
N VAL A 58 -11.63 -4.79 12.17
CA VAL A 58 -12.16 -3.51 11.72
C VAL A 58 -11.93 -3.35 10.22
N ARG A 59 -12.99 -2.98 9.50
CA ARG A 59 -12.95 -2.60 8.09
C ARG A 59 -13.10 -1.09 7.96
N PHE A 60 -12.16 -0.44 7.26
CA PHE A 60 -12.19 0.98 6.97
C PHE A 60 -12.66 1.25 5.55
N GLU A 61 -13.66 2.11 5.40
CA GLU A 61 -14.20 2.46 4.09
C GLU A 61 -13.52 3.70 3.47
N GLN A 62 -12.76 4.49 4.26
CA GLN A 62 -12.13 5.73 3.81
C GLN A 62 -10.60 5.73 4.03
N PHE A 63 -9.93 4.69 3.55
CA PHE A 63 -8.47 4.63 3.51
C PHE A 63 -7.96 5.05 2.13
N TYR A 64 -6.95 5.93 2.11
CA TYR A 64 -6.39 6.50 0.90
C TYR A 64 -4.90 6.19 0.77
N VAL A 65 -4.50 5.69 -0.38
CA VAL A 65 -3.09 5.62 -0.77
C VAL A 65 -2.66 6.96 -1.39
N ASN A 66 -1.36 7.27 -1.37
CA ASN A 66 -0.89 8.61 -1.74
C ASN A 66 -0.48 8.75 -3.21
N SER A 67 -0.75 7.73 -4.00
CA SER A 67 -0.58 7.76 -5.45
C SER A 67 -1.47 6.71 -6.10
N PRO A 68 -1.95 6.93 -7.32
CA PRO A 68 -2.74 5.94 -8.05
C PRO A 68 -1.88 4.89 -8.78
N ILE A 69 -0.62 4.69 -8.37
CA ILE A 69 0.33 3.75 -8.98
C ILE A 69 1.38 3.22 -7.98
N CYS A 70 1.95 2.06 -8.28
CA CYS A 70 2.72 1.20 -7.36
C CYS A 70 3.90 1.87 -6.63
N SER A 71 4.99 2.25 -7.34
CA SER A 71 6.24 2.69 -6.69
C SER A 71 6.04 3.89 -5.75
N PRO A 72 5.31 4.96 -6.14
CA PRO A 72 5.08 6.06 -5.23
C PRO A 72 4.19 5.67 -4.03
N SER A 73 3.16 4.82 -4.21
CA SER A 73 2.36 4.34 -3.07
C SER A 73 3.20 3.53 -2.09
N ARG A 74 4.10 2.66 -2.59
CA ARG A 74 5.03 1.86 -1.78
C ARG A 74 6.00 2.75 -1.02
N THR A 75 6.50 3.82 -1.65
CA THR A 75 7.32 4.84 -1.00
C THR A 75 6.56 5.53 0.13
N ALA A 76 5.32 5.97 -0.11
CA ALA A 76 4.51 6.68 0.87
C ALA A 76 4.23 5.83 2.12
N ILE A 77 3.75 4.59 1.95
CA ILE A 77 3.40 3.69 3.06
C ILE A 77 4.63 3.27 3.89
N SER A 78 5.81 3.25 3.25
CA SER A 78 7.06 2.86 3.91
C SER A 78 7.75 3.99 4.67
N THR A 79 7.54 5.25 4.24
CA THR A 79 8.26 6.43 4.75
C THR A 79 7.41 7.38 5.57
N GLY A 80 6.07 7.32 5.48
CA GLY A 80 5.17 8.30 6.07
C GLY A 80 5.26 9.69 5.42
N GLN A 81 5.81 9.76 4.21
CA GLN A 81 6.01 11.00 3.48
C GLN A 81 5.46 10.90 2.05
N TYR A 82 5.09 12.04 1.47
CA TYR A 82 4.70 12.09 0.07
C TYR A 82 5.85 11.62 -0.83
N PRO A 83 5.57 10.70 -1.79
CA PRO A 83 6.61 10.07 -2.61
C PRO A 83 7.36 11.06 -3.50
N GLN A 84 6.76 12.20 -3.81
CA GLN A 84 7.37 13.27 -4.58
C GLN A 84 8.60 13.88 -3.88
N ARG A 85 8.69 13.83 -2.54
CA ARG A 85 9.89 14.25 -1.78
C ARG A 85 11.13 13.47 -2.21
N TRP A 86 10.91 12.21 -2.62
CA TRP A 86 11.95 11.26 -3.04
C TRP A 86 12.09 11.17 -4.56
N ARG A 87 11.38 12.02 -5.31
CA ARG A 87 11.33 11.98 -6.78
C ARG A 87 10.88 10.62 -7.33
N ILE A 88 9.99 9.94 -6.61
CA ILE A 88 9.32 8.73 -7.07
C ILE A 88 7.86 9.10 -7.35
N THR A 89 7.60 9.49 -8.59
CA THR A 89 6.32 10.10 -8.99
C THR A 89 5.51 9.24 -9.97
N SER A 90 6.13 8.17 -10.49
CA SER A 90 5.49 7.11 -11.26
C SER A 90 6.13 5.75 -10.92
N TYR A 91 5.68 4.66 -11.55
CA TYR A 91 6.35 3.37 -11.38
C TYR A 91 7.81 3.44 -11.85
N LEU A 92 8.71 2.88 -11.08
CA LEU A 92 10.10 2.76 -11.47
C LEU A 92 10.22 1.78 -12.64
N ALA A 93 11.04 2.13 -13.62
CA ALA A 93 11.22 1.39 -14.86
C ALA A 93 12.73 1.28 -15.19
N HIS A 94 13.07 1.00 -16.45
CA HIS A 94 14.46 1.08 -16.90
C HIS A 94 15.00 2.53 -16.79
N ARG A 95 16.31 2.66 -16.63
CA ARG A 95 17.03 3.92 -16.34
C ARG A 95 16.60 5.09 -17.22
N ALA A 96 16.65 4.92 -18.53
CA ALA A 96 16.33 5.99 -19.47
C ALA A 96 14.89 6.51 -19.34
N LEU A 97 13.94 5.66 -18.96
CA LEU A 97 12.56 6.09 -18.73
C LEU A 97 12.42 6.86 -17.43
N ASN A 98 13.07 6.42 -16.34
CA ASN A 98 13.09 7.17 -15.09
C ASN A 98 13.71 8.56 -15.27
N GLU A 99 14.84 8.67 -15.99
CA GLU A 99 15.49 9.93 -16.32
C GLU A 99 14.58 10.86 -17.14
N ARG A 100 13.93 10.33 -18.18
CA ARG A 100 12.97 11.10 -18.99
C ARG A 100 11.83 11.68 -18.15
N ARG A 101 11.40 10.98 -17.11
CA ARG A 101 10.36 11.43 -16.16
C ARG A 101 10.89 12.38 -15.09
N GLY A 102 12.20 12.60 -14.97
CA GLY A 102 12.82 13.37 -13.90
C GLY A 102 12.78 12.67 -12.54
N MET A 103 12.70 11.34 -12.56
CA MET A 103 12.60 10.51 -11.36
C MET A 103 13.96 10.02 -10.88
N SER A 104 14.02 9.68 -9.60
CA SER A 104 15.13 8.89 -9.04
C SER A 104 15.14 7.48 -9.63
N GLN A 105 16.31 6.82 -9.63
CA GLN A 105 16.44 5.43 -10.08
C GLN A 105 16.02 4.42 -9.00
N TRP A 106 16.05 4.84 -7.73
CA TRP A 106 15.60 4.08 -6.54
C TRP A 106 15.25 5.05 -5.42
N LEU A 107 14.56 4.52 -4.40
CA LEU A 107 14.34 5.25 -3.15
C LEU A 107 15.68 5.45 -2.44
N ASP A 108 15.99 6.69 -2.04
CA ASP A 108 17.20 6.96 -1.24
C ASP A 108 17.16 6.14 0.06
N PRO A 109 18.20 5.35 0.38
CA PRO A 109 18.27 4.62 1.65
C PRO A 109 18.19 5.50 2.89
N LYS A 110 18.42 6.82 2.77
CA LYS A 110 18.25 7.78 3.87
C LYS A 110 16.78 8.08 4.19
N ALA A 111 15.85 7.64 3.36
CA ALA A 111 14.42 7.81 3.62
C ALA A 111 14.03 7.25 5.00
N PRO A 112 13.09 7.89 5.73
CA PRO A 112 12.70 7.50 7.09
C PRO A 112 11.84 6.24 7.08
N MET A 113 12.46 5.11 6.76
CA MET A 113 11.78 3.82 6.64
C MET A 113 11.25 3.32 7.97
N LEU A 114 9.97 2.94 8.00
CA LEU A 114 9.35 2.27 9.15
C LEU A 114 10.17 1.04 9.58
N ALA A 115 10.57 0.21 8.64
CA ALA A 115 11.37 -0.98 8.90
C ALA A 115 12.66 -0.68 9.67
N ARG A 116 13.39 0.36 9.25
CA ARG A 116 14.63 0.77 9.95
C ARG A 116 14.37 1.24 11.37
N SER A 117 13.33 2.04 11.59
CA SER A 117 12.98 2.51 12.92
C SER A 117 12.61 1.36 13.85
N LEU A 118 11.82 0.41 13.36
CA LEU A 118 11.44 -0.79 14.12
C LEU A 118 12.65 -1.72 14.34
N GLN A 119 13.52 -1.92 13.36
CA GLN A 119 14.75 -2.71 13.51
C GLN A 119 15.65 -2.12 14.62
N GLN A 120 15.83 -0.80 14.63
CA GLN A 120 16.59 -0.10 15.66
C GLN A 120 15.94 -0.20 17.05
N ALA A 121 14.61 -0.35 17.10
CA ALA A 121 13.85 -0.62 18.33
C ALA A 121 13.86 -2.12 18.74
N GLY A 122 14.61 -2.98 18.04
CA GLY A 122 14.80 -4.38 18.39
C GLY A 122 13.84 -5.37 17.71
N TYR A 123 13.02 -4.93 16.79
CA TYR A 123 12.19 -5.81 15.97
C TYR A 123 13.02 -6.68 15.02
N ALA A 124 12.58 -7.90 14.78
CA ALA A 124 12.97 -8.64 13.59
C ALA A 124 12.17 -8.11 12.40
N THR A 125 12.81 -7.76 11.30
CA THR A 125 12.16 -7.09 10.16
C THR A 125 12.34 -7.87 8.87
N GLY A 126 11.24 -8.15 8.14
CA GLY A 126 11.25 -8.94 6.92
C GLY A 126 10.43 -8.32 5.79
N HIS A 127 10.91 -8.47 4.54
CA HIS A 127 10.17 -8.07 3.34
C HIS A 127 10.00 -9.25 2.39
N PHE A 128 8.77 -9.65 2.13
CA PHE A 128 8.41 -10.78 1.28
C PHE A 128 7.36 -10.35 0.24
N GLY A 129 7.77 -10.28 -1.03
CA GLY A 129 6.92 -9.84 -2.12
C GLY A 129 7.52 -8.75 -2.99
N LYS A 130 6.69 -8.08 -3.75
CA LYS A 130 7.08 -6.99 -4.66
C LYS A 130 7.69 -5.81 -3.90
N TRP A 131 8.90 -5.40 -4.27
CA TRP A 131 9.57 -4.21 -3.72
C TRP A 131 9.20 -2.93 -4.47
N HIS A 132 9.56 -2.85 -5.73
CA HIS A 132 9.28 -1.76 -6.69
C HIS A 132 9.72 -0.36 -6.23
N MET A 133 10.77 -0.26 -5.42
CA MET A 133 11.40 0.99 -5.00
C MET A 133 12.89 1.05 -5.39
N GLY A 134 13.28 0.34 -6.46
CA GLY A 134 14.61 0.30 -7.06
C GLY A 134 15.11 -1.11 -7.33
N GLY A 135 16.13 -1.25 -8.18
CA GLY A 135 16.73 -2.54 -8.53
C GLY A 135 15.90 -3.34 -9.52
N GLN A 136 15.52 -2.72 -10.63
CA GLN A 136 14.86 -3.37 -11.76
C GLN A 136 15.69 -3.24 -13.03
N ARG A 137 15.57 -4.23 -13.93
CA ARG A 137 16.11 -4.24 -15.29
C ARG A 137 17.59 -3.83 -15.37
N ASP A 138 17.90 -2.60 -15.79
CA ASP A 138 19.24 -2.04 -16.00
C ASP A 138 19.74 -1.18 -14.82
N VAL A 139 19.05 -1.22 -13.66
CA VAL A 139 19.40 -0.49 -12.44
C VAL A 139 19.94 -1.48 -11.39
N ASP A 140 21.16 -1.98 -11.63
CA ASP A 140 21.81 -3.04 -10.84
C ASP A 140 22.68 -2.51 -9.69
N GLU A 141 22.92 -1.20 -9.63
CA GLU A 141 23.59 -0.52 -8.52
C GLU A 141 22.63 -0.03 -7.42
N ALA A 142 21.33 -0.31 -7.55
CA ALA A 142 20.37 0.03 -6.51
C ALA A 142 20.72 -0.65 -5.17
N PRO A 143 20.45 0.00 -4.02
CA PRO A 143 20.67 -0.60 -2.72
C PRO A 143 19.88 -1.90 -2.53
N ALA A 144 20.45 -2.82 -1.75
CA ALA A 144 19.73 -4.03 -1.37
C ALA A 144 18.53 -3.69 -0.47
N ILE A 145 17.49 -4.53 -0.50
CA ILE A 145 16.30 -4.33 0.35
C ILE A 145 16.69 -4.27 1.84
N THR A 146 17.73 -5.01 2.23
CA THR A 146 18.29 -4.97 3.58
C THR A 146 18.86 -3.61 4.00
N ASP A 147 19.28 -2.78 3.06
CA ASP A 147 19.81 -1.44 3.34
C ASP A 147 18.71 -0.46 3.79
N TYR A 148 17.46 -0.86 3.68
CA TYR A 148 16.30 -0.09 4.14
C TYR A 148 15.79 -0.48 5.53
N GLY A 149 16.55 -1.34 6.25
CA GLY A 149 16.24 -1.76 7.61
C GLY A 149 15.46 -3.08 7.68
N PHE A 150 15.63 -3.96 6.71
CA PHE A 150 15.11 -5.32 6.75
C PHE A 150 16.24 -6.33 7.05
N ASP A 151 16.01 -7.25 8.00
CA ASP A 151 16.94 -8.34 8.33
C ASP A 151 16.91 -9.46 7.27
N ALA A 152 15.77 -9.62 6.61
CA ALA A 152 15.59 -10.62 5.56
C ALA A 152 14.67 -10.08 4.45
N SER A 153 14.91 -10.58 3.22
CA SER A 153 14.02 -10.27 2.09
C SER A 153 13.94 -11.41 1.10
N LEU A 154 12.79 -11.54 0.46
CA LEU A 154 12.58 -12.31 -0.76
C LEU A 154 11.65 -11.51 -1.66
N THR A 155 12.12 -11.10 -2.84
CA THR A 155 11.32 -10.30 -3.78
C THR A 155 11.11 -11.04 -5.09
N ASN A 156 10.26 -10.51 -5.96
CA ASN A 156 10.12 -10.99 -7.32
C ASN A 156 11.05 -10.22 -8.28
N PHE A 157 10.58 -9.79 -9.46
CA PHE A 157 11.43 -9.22 -10.50
C PHE A 157 12.06 -7.86 -10.16
N GLU A 158 11.52 -7.12 -9.19
CA GLU A 158 12.02 -5.80 -8.76
C GLU A 158 12.56 -5.84 -7.34
N GLY A 159 13.66 -5.09 -7.11
CA GLY A 159 14.40 -5.11 -5.86
C GLY A 159 15.70 -5.91 -5.95
N MET A 160 16.73 -5.48 -5.21
CA MET A 160 18.00 -6.20 -5.09
C MET A 160 17.95 -7.21 -3.95
N GLY A 161 18.50 -8.40 -4.15
CA GLY A 161 18.55 -9.47 -3.15
C GLY A 161 17.97 -10.80 -3.65
N PRO A 162 17.67 -11.76 -2.76
CA PRO A 162 17.08 -13.05 -3.13
C PRO A 162 15.76 -12.89 -3.88
N LYS A 163 15.53 -13.74 -4.90
CA LYS A 163 14.37 -13.65 -5.77
C LYS A 163 13.55 -14.92 -5.87
N LEU A 164 12.24 -14.74 -5.98
CA LEU A 164 11.27 -15.76 -6.34
C LEU A 164 10.64 -15.36 -7.69
N LEU A 165 11.15 -15.95 -8.78
CA LEU A 165 10.73 -15.60 -10.14
C LEU A 165 9.63 -16.54 -10.66
N PRO A 166 8.68 -16.01 -11.44
CA PRO A 166 7.50 -16.77 -11.83
C PRO A 166 7.70 -17.63 -13.07
N LEU A 167 7.28 -18.88 -12.96
CA LEU A 167 7.00 -19.78 -14.06
C LEU A 167 5.54 -19.68 -14.49
N THR A 168 5.27 -19.75 -15.78
CA THR A 168 3.92 -19.66 -16.33
C THR A 168 3.48 -20.99 -16.96
N LEU A 169 2.23 -21.38 -16.73
CA LEU A 169 1.66 -22.58 -17.28
C LEU A 169 0.22 -22.31 -17.77
N ARG A 170 -0.08 -22.64 -19.01
CA ARG A 170 -1.41 -22.51 -19.61
C ARG A 170 -2.10 -23.87 -19.74
N PRO A 171 -3.43 -23.91 -19.86
CA PRO A 171 -4.15 -25.12 -20.25
C PRO A 171 -3.57 -25.75 -21.53
N GLY A 172 -3.34 -27.06 -21.51
CA GLY A 172 -2.75 -27.81 -22.64
C GLY A 172 -1.24 -27.68 -22.82
N GLN A 173 -0.54 -26.87 -22.00
CA GLN A 173 0.93 -26.77 -22.03
C GLN A 173 1.55 -27.92 -21.24
N ASP A 174 2.70 -28.42 -21.73
CA ASP A 174 3.50 -29.46 -21.03
C ASP A 174 4.00 -28.90 -19.68
N PRO A 175 3.61 -29.49 -18.53
CA PRO A 175 4.02 -29.01 -17.20
C PRO A 175 5.54 -29.05 -16.99
N ASN A 176 6.27 -29.88 -17.75
CA ASN A 176 7.74 -29.96 -17.66
C ASN A 176 8.45 -28.85 -18.46
N LYS A 177 7.69 -28.06 -19.23
CA LYS A 177 8.21 -26.96 -20.05
C LYS A 177 7.44 -25.66 -19.76
N PRO A 178 7.46 -25.18 -18.51
CA PRO A 178 6.80 -23.93 -18.17
C PRO A 178 7.45 -22.74 -18.88
N GLY A 179 6.66 -21.71 -19.17
CA GLY A 179 7.19 -20.44 -19.61
C GLY A 179 7.86 -19.69 -18.45
N ARG A 180 8.62 -18.64 -18.75
CA ARG A 180 9.25 -17.73 -17.77
C ARG A 180 8.84 -16.30 -18.08
N ILE A 181 8.47 -15.54 -17.05
CA ILE A 181 8.32 -14.08 -17.13
C ILE A 181 9.29 -13.43 -16.17
N TRP A 182 9.73 -12.20 -16.50
CA TRP A 182 10.70 -11.42 -15.74
C TRP A 182 12.07 -12.11 -15.57
N GLY A 183 12.44 -12.97 -16.51
CA GLY A 183 13.70 -13.71 -16.47
C GLY A 183 14.94 -12.83 -16.51
N ASP A 184 14.84 -11.60 -17.04
CA ASP A 184 15.90 -10.61 -17.04
C ASP A 184 16.28 -10.14 -15.62
N ALA A 185 15.39 -10.30 -14.63
CA ALA A 185 15.67 -10.01 -13.23
C ALA A 185 16.57 -11.06 -12.56
N GLU A 186 16.80 -12.22 -13.17
CA GLU A 186 17.64 -13.28 -12.62
C GLU A 186 19.07 -12.78 -12.32
N ARG A 187 19.63 -11.93 -13.17
CA ARG A 187 20.95 -11.30 -13.01
C ARG A 187 21.07 -10.38 -11.80
N LEU A 188 19.95 -9.83 -11.30
CA LEU A 188 19.90 -8.93 -10.15
C LEU A 188 19.67 -9.69 -8.83
N GLY A 189 19.51 -11.01 -8.88
CA GLY A 189 19.25 -11.86 -7.73
C GLY A 189 20.51 -12.43 -7.11
N LYS A 190 20.56 -12.45 -5.78
CA LYS A 190 21.51 -13.26 -5.01
C LYS A 190 20.76 -14.48 -4.48
N GLY A 191 20.71 -15.55 -5.27
CA GLY A 191 19.87 -16.72 -4.98
C GLY A 191 18.47 -16.56 -5.60
N VAL A 192 18.29 -17.20 -6.77
CA VAL A 192 17.03 -17.18 -7.52
C VAL A 192 16.35 -18.51 -7.38
N ARG A 193 15.08 -18.49 -7.00
CA ARG A 193 14.16 -19.63 -7.04
C ARG A 193 13.08 -19.37 -8.08
N TRP A 194 12.64 -20.41 -8.76
CA TRP A 194 11.54 -20.34 -9.72
C TRP A 194 10.33 -21.08 -9.17
N MET A 195 9.16 -20.45 -9.25
CA MET A 195 7.89 -21.01 -8.78
C MET A 195 6.78 -20.70 -9.78
N GLN A 196 5.75 -21.53 -9.88
CA GLN A 196 4.58 -21.25 -10.70
C GLN A 196 3.94 -19.91 -10.25
N ARG A 197 3.62 -19.04 -11.21
CA ARG A 197 3.03 -17.72 -10.94
C ARG A 197 1.75 -17.81 -10.12
N SER A 198 0.95 -18.84 -10.34
CA SER A 198 -0.27 -19.13 -9.58
C SER A 198 -0.03 -19.48 -8.11
N ARG A 199 1.22 -19.66 -7.68
CA ARG A 199 1.61 -20.00 -6.30
C ARG A 199 2.61 -19.01 -5.71
N ILE A 200 2.77 -17.84 -6.32
CA ILE A 200 3.84 -16.92 -5.94
C ILE A 200 3.63 -16.35 -4.51
N THR A 201 2.41 -16.03 -4.13
CA THR A 201 2.08 -15.60 -2.76
C THR A 201 2.34 -16.72 -1.74
N GLU A 202 2.04 -17.98 -2.08
CA GLU A 202 2.38 -19.11 -1.22
C GLU A 202 3.90 -19.18 -0.95
N GLY A 203 4.72 -18.94 -1.97
CA GLY A 203 6.18 -18.90 -1.81
C GLY A 203 6.67 -17.79 -0.90
N PHE A 204 6.03 -16.62 -0.91
CA PHE A 204 6.33 -15.54 0.03
C PHE A 204 5.86 -15.89 1.46
N VAL A 205 4.69 -16.51 1.61
CA VAL A 205 4.18 -16.98 2.89
C VAL A 205 5.07 -18.07 3.47
N ASP A 206 5.56 -19.02 2.65
CA ASP A 206 6.47 -20.08 3.05
C ASP A 206 7.84 -19.55 3.54
N GLU A 207 8.25 -18.37 3.11
CA GLU A 207 9.45 -17.69 3.64
C GLU A 207 9.14 -16.87 4.90
N ALA A 208 7.97 -16.22 4.95
CA ALA A 208 7.55 -15.40 6.08
C ALA A 208 7.33 -16.22 7.36
N ILE A 209 6.73 -17.41 7.25
CA ILE A 209 6.41 -18.26 8.40
C ILE A 209 7.66 -18.68 9.20
N PRO A 210 8.72 -19.25 8.60
CA PRO A 210 9.96 -19.56 9.33
C PRO A 210 10.63 -18.33 9.93
N PHE A 211 10.55 -17.18 9.25
CA PHE A 211 11.05 -15.90 9.77
C PHE A 211 10.31 -15.51 11.07
N ILE A 212 8.97 -15.57 11.09
CA ILE A 212 8.14 -15.32 12.27
C ILE A 212 8.52 -16.30 13.40
N GLN A 213 8.58 -17.59 13.11
CA GLN A 213 8.93 -18.62 14.10
C GLN A 213 10.31 -18.38 14.72
N LYS A 214 11.28 -17.94 13.91
CA LYS A 214 12.62 -17.56 14.39
C LYS A 214 12.56 -16.34 15.32
N ALA A 215 11.76 -15.31 14.98
CA ALA A 215 11.59 -14.13 15.82
C ALA A 215 10.93 -14.49 17.16
N VAL A 216 9.85 -15.30 17.14
CA VAL A 216 9.17 -15.81 18.34
C VAL A 216 10.13 -16.59 19.24
N LYS A 217 10.90 -17.53 18.67
CA LYS A 217 11.91 -18.29 19.40
C LYS A 217 12.97 -17.40 20.04
N ALA A 218 13.34 -16.31 19.38
CA ALA A 218 14.28 -15.31 19.87
C ALA A 218 13.65 -14.30 20.84
N LYS A 219 12.34 -14.40 21.13
CA LYS A 219 11.55 -13.45 21.95
C LYS A 219 11.68 -12.01 21.45
N LYS A 220 11.73 -11.83 20.14
CA LYS A 220 11.73 -10.52 19.49
C LYS A 220 10.37 -10.24 18.87
N PRO A 221 9.82 -9.03 19.01
CA PRO A 221 8.70 -8.60 18.18
C PRO A 221 9.13 -8.58 16.71
N PHE A 222 8.19 -8.73 15.80
CA PHE A 222 8.49 -8.71 14.37
C PHE A 222 7.61 -7.72 13.60
N TYR A 223 8.18 -7.20 12.53
CA TYR A 223 7.52 -6.46 11.48
C TYR A 223 7.78 -7.13 10.15
N ILE A 224 6.74 -7.51 9.43
CA ILE A 224 6.87 -8.03 8.08
C ILE A 224 6.00 -7.28 7.08
N ASN A 225 6.60 -6.98 5.93
CA ASN A 225 5.88 -6.70 4.71
C ASN A 225 5.62 -8.02 3.99
N LEU A 226 4.35 -8.35 3.76
CA LEU A 226 3.93 -9.40 2.85
C LEU A 226 3.19 -8.73 1.70
N TRP A 227 3.88 -8.51 0.58
CA TRP A 227 3.42 -7.66 -0.52
C TRP A 227 3.17 -8.47 -1.80
N PRO A 228 2.03 -9.20 -1.88
CA PRO A 228 1.70 -10.01 -3.04
C PRO A 228 1.41 -9.15 -4.27
N ASP A 229 1.74 -9.69 -5.45
CA ASP A 229 1.52 -9.03 -6.74
C ASP A 229 0.72 -9.91 -7.72
N ASP A 230 0.02 -10.90 -7.22
CA ASP A 230 -0.69 -11.90 -8.03
C ASP A 230 -1.73 -11.26 -8.95
N VAL A 231 -2.46 -10.28 -8.44
CA VAL A 231 -3.54 -9.57 -9.15
C VAL A 231 -3.04 -8.42 -10.03
N HIS A 232 -1.72 -8.22 -10.13
CA HIS A 232 -1.11 -7.40 -11.19
C HIS A 232 -0.97 -8.23 -12.48
N SER A 233 -1.31 -7.65 -13.62
CA SER A 233 -1.17 -8.33 -14.92
C SER A 233 0.30 -8.67 -15.25
N PRO A 234 0.55 -9.79 -15.97
CA PRO A 234 -0.39 -10.72 -16.55
C PRO A 234 -0.91 -11.74 -15.52
N PHE A 235 -2.21 -12.10 -15.66
CA PHE A 235 -2.91 -12.98 -14.72
C PHE A 235 -2.66 -14.47 -15.08
N TRP A 236 -2.18 -15.24 -14.11
CA TRP A 236 -1.83 -16.65 -14.27
C TRP A 236 -2.42 -17.48 -13.11
N PRO A 237 -3.72 -17.81 -13.18
CA PRO A 237 -4.33 -18.70 -12.19
C PRO A 237 -3.82 -20.15 -12.35
N PRO A 238 -4.11 -21.03 -11.39
CA PRO A 238 -3.93 -22.48 -11.60
C PRO A 238 -4.65 -22.94 -12.87
N VAL A 239 -4.06 -23.93 -13.56
CA VAL A 239 -4.56 -24.40 -14.85
C VAL A 239 -6.00 -24.91 -14.77
N ASP A 240 -6.37 -25.58 -13.68
CA ASP A 240 -7.71 -26.09 -13.40
C ASP A 240 -8.73 -25.00 -13.03
N LYS A 241 -8.26 -23.76 -12.75
CA LYS A 241 -9.08 -22.58 -12.46
C LYS A 241 -8.99 -21.52 -13.56
N TRP A 242 -8.52 -21.92 -14.73
CA TRP A 242 -8.38 -20.99 -15.85
C TRP A 242 -9.77 -20.53 -16.31
N ALA A 243 -9.98 -19.24 -16.32
CA ALA A 243 -11.25 -18.63 -16.72
C ALA A 243 -11.09 -17.81 -18.00
N ASP A 244 -12.21 -17.52 -18.65
CA ASP A 244 -12.23 -16.73 -19.87
C ASP A 244 -12.17 -15.23 -19.58
N GLY A 245 -11.46 -14.52 -20.46
CA GLY A 245 -11.35 -13.07 -20.43
C GLY A 245 -10.51 -12.53 -19.25
N LYS A 246 -10.16 -11.26 -19.37
CA LYS A 246 -9.29 -10.57 -18.41
C LYS A 246 -9.85 -10.60 -16.98
N ARG A 247 -11.13 -10.29 -16.82
CA ARG A 247 -11.81 -10.25 -15.51
C ARG A 247 -11.94 -11.63 -14.88
N GLY A 248 -12.25 -12.67 -15.66
CA GLY A 248 -12.32 -14.04 -15.16
C GLY A 248 -10.96 -14.52 -14.63
N LEU A 249 -9.88 -14.31 -15.39
CA LEU A 249 -8.52 -14.63 -14.96
C LEU A 249 -8.14 -13.86 -13.68
N TYR A 250 -8.47 -12.56 -13.60
CA TYR A 250 -8.26 -11.74 -12.42
C TYR A 250 -8.95 -12.33 -11.18
N HIS A 251 -10.23 -12.67 -11.27
CA HIS A 251 -10.98 -13.26 -10.15
C HIS A 251 -10.40 -14.60 -9.70
N SER A 252 -9.99 -15.45 -10.65
CA SER A 252 -9.36 -16.74 -10.33
C SER A 252 -8.04 -16.55 -9.58
N VAL A 253 -7.22 -15.57 -9.99
CA VAL A 253 -5.97 -15.21 -9.30
C VAL A 253 -6.24 -14.63 -7.91
N LEU A 254 -7.23 -13.73 -7.77
CA LEU A 254 -7.61 -13.11 -6.50
C LEU A 254 -8.04 -14.17 -5.46
N GLN A 255 -8.90 -15.11 -5.86
CA GLN A 255 -9.36 -16.19 -4.99
C GLN A 255 -8.21 -17.13 -4.58
N GLU A 256 -7.27 -17.37 -5.49
CA GLU A 256 -6.09 -18.20 -5.20
C GLU A 256 -5.13 -17.49 -4.23
N MET A 257 -4.90 -16.21 -4.42
CA MET A 257 -4.11 -15.37 -3.50
C MET A 257 -4.72 -15.36 -2.10
N ASP A 258 -6.04 -15.14 -1.98
CA ASP A 258 -6.76 -15.20 -0.68
C ASP A 258 -6.54 -16.54 0.02
N ARG A 259 -6.68 -17.66 -0.71
CA ARG A 259 -6.43 -19.01 -0.18
C ARG A 259 -4.98 -19.17 0.34
N GLN A 260 -4.01 -18.67 -0.39
CA GLN A 260 -2.59 -18.78 -0.03
C GLN A 260 -2.23 -17.93 1.20
N LEU A 261 -2.80 -16.74 1.33
CA LEU A 261 -2.66 -15.89 2.52
C LEU A 261 -3.23 -16.55 3.78
N GLY A 262 -4.25 -17.39 3.64
CA GLY A 262 -4.90 -18.10 4.74
C GLY A 262 -3.92 -18.87 5.62
N LYS A 263 -2.86 -19.44 5.06
CA LYS A 263 -1.83 -20.17 5.82
C LYS A 263 -1.13 -19.30 6.88
N LEU A 264 -0.81 -18.05 6.54
CA LEU A 264 -0.23 -17.10 7.48
C LEU A 264 -1.25 -16.64 8.53
N PHE A 265 -2.47 -16.34 8.10
CA PHE A 265 -3.54 -15.91 9.02
C PHE A 265 -3.90 -17.02 10.02
N ASP A 266 -3.92 -18.28 9.58
CA ASP A 266 -4.17 -19.42 10.45
C ASP A 266 -3.03 -19.67 11.44
N LEU A 267 -1.77 -19.49 11.04
CA LEU A 267 -0.65 -19.53 11.98
C LEU A 267 -0.85 -18.52 13.12
N ILE A 268 -1.13 -17.25 12.78
CA ILE A 268 -1.33 -16.20 13.78
C ILE A 268 -2.55 -16.47 14.65
N ARG A 269 -3.64 -16.96 14.07
CA ARG A 269 -4.91 -17.23 14.79
C ARG A 269 -4.82 -18.40 15.75
N ASN A 270 -4.10 -19.45 15.37
CA ASN A 270 -4.06 -20.71 16.11
C ASN A 270 -2.97 -20.72 17.21
N ASP A 271 -2.02 -19.80 17.15
CA ASP A 271 -1.03 -19.60 18.21
C ASP A 271 -1.56 -18.52 19.17
N PRO A 272 -1.83 -18.83 20.45
CA PRO A 272 -2.39 -17.87 21.40
C PRO A 272 -1.51 -16.63 21.60
N ASP A 273 -0.20 -16.79 21.68
CA ASP A 273 0.73 -15.67 21.90
C ASP A 273 0.79 -14.74 20.69
N LEU A 274 0.78 -15.30 19.47
CA LEU A 274 0.70 -14.52 18.25
C LEU A 274 -0.64 -13.81 18.10
N ARG A 275 -1.75 -14.51 18.36
CA ARG A 275 -3.10 -13.96 18.24
C ARG A 275 -3.31 -12.75 19.14
N GLU A 276 -2.87 -12.81 20.39
CA GLU A 276 -3.08 -11.76 21.39
C GLU A 276 -2.16 -10.54 21.16
N ASN A 277 -1.01 -10.73 20.49
CA ASN A 277 -0.01 -9.65 20.34
C ASN A 277 0.39 -9.35 18.88
N THR A 278 -0.41 -9.72 17.89
CA THR A 278 -0.13 -9.40 16.49
C THR A 278 -1.23 -8.54 15.89
N ILE A 279 -0.85 -7.54 15.10
CA ILE A 279 -1.74 -6.73 14.25
C ILE A 279 -1.46 -7.07 12.79
N VAL A 280 -2.49 -7.42 12.06
CA VAL A 280 -2.48 -7.64 10.62
C VAL A 280 -3.23 -6.50 9.94
N LEU A 281 -2.56 -5.81 9.01
CA LEU A 281 -3.13 -4.80 8.16
C LEU A 281 -3.21 -5.35 6.74
N VAL A 282 -4.35 -5.23 6.07
CA VAL A 282 -4.53 -5.66 4.67
C VAL A 282 -5.08 -4.51 3.86
N CYS A 283 -4.34 -4.07 2.84
CA CYS A 283 -4.75 -3.00 1.93
C CYS A 283 -4.08 -3.17 0.55
N SER A 284 -4.41 -2.29 -0.40
CA SER A 284 -3.84 -2.26 -1.75
C SER A 284 -3.05 -0.98 -2.00
N ASP A 285 -2.13 -1.00 -2.97
CA ASP A 285 -1.25 0.11 -3.30
C ASP A 285 -1.88 1.16 -4.23
N ASN A 286 -2.89 0.80 -5.00
CA ASN A 286 -3.67 1.69 -5.86
C ASN A 286 -4.99 1.01 -6.27
N GLY A 287 -5.79 1.71 -7.06
CA GLY A 287 -6.98 1.13 -7.66
C GLY A 287 -6.67 0.03 -8.67
N PRO A 288 -7.69 -0.72 -9.13
CA PRO A 288 -7.53 -1.87 -9.99
C PRO A 288 -7.09 -1.49 -11.41
N GLU A 289 -6.48 -2.44 -12.12
CA GLU A 289 -6.26 -2.30 -13.56
C GLU A 289 -7.60 -2.26 -14.31
N GLN A 290 -7.71 -1.36 -15.28
CA GLN A 290 -8.93 -1.20 -16.08
C GLN A 290 -9.39 -2.52 -16.72
N GLY A 291 -10.65 -2.86 -16.51
CA GLY A 291 -11.29 -4.07 -17.05
C GLY A 291 -10.87 -5.37 -16.36
N ALA A 292 -10.14 -5.30 -15.23
CA ALA A 292 -9.78 -6.45 -14.40
C ALA A 292 -10.55 -6.46 -13.09
N GLY A 293 -10.09 -5.71 -12.08
CA GLY A 293 -10.74 -5.63 -10.79
C GLY A 293 -11.88 -4.60 -10.72
N SER A 294 -12.32 -4.31 -9.50
CA SER A 294 -13.47 -3.47 -9.20
C SER A 294 -13.12 -2.31 -8.25
N SER A 295 -13.36 -1.09 -8.68
CA SER A 295 -13.32 0.09 -7.79
C SER A 295 -14.57 0.21 -6.90
N GLY A 296 -15.51 -0.75 -6.95
CA GLY A 296 -16.80 -0.63 -6.27
C GLY A 296 -17.66 0.50 -6.88
N PRO A 297 -18.22 1.37 -6.03
CA PRO A 297 -19.07 2.46 -6.53
C PRO A 297 -18.26 3.70 -6.99
N PHE A 298 -16.93 3.64 -6.99
CA PHE A 298 -16.07 4.79 -7.19
C PHE A 298 -15.69 5.00 -8.65
N ARG A 299 -15.59 6.27 -9.04
CA ARG A 299 -15.11 6.68 -10.37
C ARG A 299 -13.64 6.39 -10.54
N GLY A 300 -13.22 5.91 -11.70
CA GLY A 300 -11.82 5.73 -12.07
C GLY A 300 -11.24 4.39 -11.60
N PHE A 301 -9.93 4.25 -11.84
CA PHE A 301 -9.14 3.05 -11.60
C PHE A 301 -7.65 3.44 -11.53
N LYS A 302 -6.73 2.49 -11.53
CA LYS A 302 -5.27 2.71 -11.55
C LYS A 302 -4.88 3.90 -12.45
N THR A 303 -3.99 4.77 -12.00
CA THR A 303 -3.52 6.03 -12.61
C THR A 303 -4.46 7.23 -12.52
N HIS A 304 -5.70 7.06 -12.07
CA HIS A 304 -6.64 8.15 -11.89
C HIS A 304 -6.57 8.74 -10.49
N LEU A 305 -6.72 10.07 -10.35
CA LEU A 305 -6.83 10.72 -9.04
C LEU A 305 -8.25 10.69 -8.46
N TYR A 306 -9.22 10.19 -9.21
CA TYR A 306 -10.56 9.91 -8.69
C TYR A 306 -10.52 8.81 -7.62
N GLU A 307 -11.58 8.70 -6.83
CA GLU A 307 -11.66 7.76 -5.71
C GLU A 307 -11.26 6.33 -6.08
N GLY A 308 -11.69 5.84 -7.26
CA GLY A 308 -11.36 4.49 -7.71
C GLY A 308 -9.89 4.22 -7.96
N GLY A 309 -9.07 5.27 -8.10
CA GLY A 309 -7.61 5.12 -8.27
C GLY A 309 -6.81 5.27 -6.97
N VAL A 310 -7.32 6.03 -5.99
CA VAL A 310 -6.57 6.40 -4.77
C VAL A 310 -7.21 5.90 -3.47
N ARG A 311 -8.47 5.47 -3.49
CA ARG A 311 -9.13 4.88 -2.33
C ARG A 311 -8.93 3.37 -2.32
N SER A 312 -8.38 2.85 -1.24
CA SER A 312 -8.10 1.43 -1.03
C SER A 312 -9.00 0.85 0.06
N SER A 313 -9.24 -0.45 -0.01
CA SER A 313 -9.75 -1.21 1.13
C SER A 313 -8.68 -1.26 2.22
N LEU A 314 -9.11 -1.17 3.50
CA LEU A 314 -8.22 -1.43 4.64
C LEU A 314 -8.96 -2.29 5.66
N ILE A 315 -8.32 -3.39 6.05
CA ILE A 315 -8.78 -4.28 7.12
C ILE A 315 -7.69 -4.33 8.18
N ILE A 316 -8.06 -4.18 9.45
CA ILE A 316 -7.18 -4.32 10.60
C ILE A 316 -7.72 -5.44 11.48
N TRP A 317 -6.87 -6.41 11.79
CA TRP A 317 -7.21 -7.56 12.63
C TRP A 317 -6.09 -7.88 13.61
N GLY A 318 -6.45 -8.45 14.77
CA GLY A 318 -5.53 -8.99 15.78
C GLY A 318 -5.85 -8.57 17.20
N GLY A 319 -5.14 -9.15 18.18
CA GLY A 319 -5.40 -8.99 19.62
C GLY A 319 -5.46 -7.54 20.11
N PRO A 320 -4.58 -6.62 19.68
CA PRO A 320 -4.64 -5.22 20.10
C PRO A 320 -5.88 -4.45 19.61
N VAL A 321 -6.62 -4.98 18.63
CA VAL A 321 -7.78 -4.31 18.03
C VAL A 321 -9.00 -4.41 18.96
N ALA A 322 -9.56 -3.26 19.34
CA ALA A 322 -10.58 -3.16 20.36
C ALA A 322 -11.98 -3.57 19.91
N LYS A 323 -12.28 -3.50 18.62
CA LYS A 323 -13.60 -3.80 18.04
C LYS A 323 -13.51 -4.99 17.09
N GLN A 324 -14.54 -5.81 17.06
CA GLN A 324 -14.73 -6.88 16.09
C GLN A 324 -15.99 -6.60 15.26
N ASN A 325 -16.00 -7.10 14.03
CA ASN A 325 -17.10 -6.91 13.07
C ASN A 325 -17.53 -5.44 12.93
N PHE A 326 -16.56 -4.55 13.02
CA PHE A 326 -16.82 -3.12 12.98
C PHE A 326 -16.45 -2.52 11.61
N VAL A 327 -17.35 -1.69 11.08
CA VAL A 327 -17.13 -0.95 9.82
C VAL A 327 -16.97 0.52 10.16
N ASN A 328 -15.75 1.02 10.06
CA ASN A 328 -15.45 2.45 10.19
C ASN A 328 -15.74 3.14 8.85
N ARG A 329 -16.82 3.94 8.83
CA ARG A 329 -17.27 4.68 7.66
C ARG A 329 -16.91 6.17 7.68
N THR A 330 -16.42 6.65 8.81
CA THR A 330 -16.28 8.08 9.09
C THR A 330 -14.84 8.53 9.05
N SER A 331 -13.92 7.74 9.60
CA SER A 331 -12.51 8.15 9.68
C SER A 331 -11.85 8.15 8.31
N VAL A 332 -11.33 9.30 7.93
CA VAL A 332 -10.39 9.44 6.80
C VAL A 332 -8.99 9.11 7.31
N PHE A 333 -8.35 8.15 6.65
CA PHE A 333 -7.03 7.64 7.00
C PHE A 333 -6.19 7.50 5.74
N SER A 334 -4.91 7.90 5.78
CA SER A 334 -4.02 7.85 4.62
C SER A 334 -2.84 6.90 4.86
N ALA A 335 -2.27 6.36 3.80
CA ALA A 335 -1.12 5.46 3.89
C ALA A 335 0.10 6.13 4.55
N VAL A 336 0.31 7.44 4.34
CA VAL A 336 1.38 8.18 5.05
C VAL A 336 1.16 8.23 6.56
N ASP A 337 -0.08 8.06 7.06
CA ASP A 337 -0.39 8.05 8.50
C ASP A 337 0.07 6.75 9.17
N LEU A 338 0.27 5.67 8.40
CA LEU A 338 0.65 4.38 8.97
C LEU A 338 2.00 4.41 9.68
N VAL A 339 3.00 5.12 9.14
CA VAL A 339 4.33 5.17 9.75
C VAL A 339 4.27 5.82 11.14
N PRO A 340 3.84 7.09 11.32
CA PRO A 340 3.75 7.68 12.66
C PRO A 340 2.79 6.91 13.59
N THR A 341 1.69 6.35 13.05
CA THR A 341 0.75 5.55 13.83
C THR A 341 1.38 4.27 14.39
N LEU A 342 2.14 3.54 13.57
CA LEU A 342 2.78 2.29 13.99
C LEU A 342 3.99 2.54 14.90
N LEU A 343 4.72 3.64 14.72
CA LEU A 343 5.78 4.03 15.64
C LEU A 343 5.21 4.33 17.04
N ASP A 344 4.13 5.12 17.11
CA ASP A 344 3.48 5.42 18.39
C ASP A 344 2.85 4.17 19.02
N LEU A 345 2.24 3.33 18.22
CA LEU A 345 1.63 2.08 18.69
C LEU A 345 2.66 1.15 19.35
N THR A 346 3.87 1.11 18.80
CA THR A 346 4.96 0.26 19.29
C THR A 346 5.82 0.92 20.35
N GLY A 347 5.57 2.20 20.66
CA GLY A 347 6.43 3.01 21.52
C GLY A 347 7.83 3.26 20.93
N THR A 348 7.97 3.10 19.60
CA THR A 348 9.21 3.34 18.89
C THR A 348 9.42 4.84 18.68
N PRO A 349 10.55 5.43 19.08
CA PRO A 349 10.83 6.84 18.86
C PRO A 349 10.78 7.21 17.37
N HIS A 350 10.21 8.35 17.06
CA HIS A 350 10.28 8.92 15.72
C HIS A 350 11.74 9.26 15.37
N PRO A 351 12.18 9.03 14.12
CA PRO A 351 13.52 9.41 13.70
C PRO A 351 13.75 10.90 13.92
N LYS A 352 14.94 11.26 14.43
CA LYS A 352 15.32 12.67 14.60
C LYS A 352 15.35 13.37 13.24
N ASP A 353 15.02 14.64 13.25
CA ASP A 353 15.03 15.52 12.06
C ASP A 353 14.11 15.06 10.91
N THR A 354 13.10 14.25 11.24
CA THR A 354 12.10 13.77 10.28
C THR A 354 10.75 14.42 10.54
N THR A 355 10.21 15.05 9.51
CA THR A 355 8.81 15.48 9.50
C THR A 355 8.02 14.51 8.63
N PHE A 356 7.04 13.84 9.21
CA PHE A 356 6.08 13.04 8.46
C PHE A 356 5.01 13.92 7.82
N ASP A 357 4.51 13.53 6.64
CA ASP A 357 3.31 14.11 6.05
C ASP A 357 2.05 13.44 6.63
N GLY A 358 2.22 12.33 7.32
CA GLY A 358 1.19 11.60 8.03
C GLY A 358 1.01 12.07 9.47
N GLU A 359 -0.16 11.74 10.03
CA GLU A 359 -0.53 11.96 11.43
C GLU A 359 -0.66 10.61 12.16
N SER A 360 -0.37 10.62 13.46
CA SER A 360 -0.61 9.42 14.28
C SER A 360 -2.10 9.26 14.60
N LEU A 361 -2.66 8.14 14.19
CA LEU A 361 -4.07 7.77 14.37
C LEU A 361 -4.21 6.42 15.10
N THR A 362 -3.37 6.17 16.10
CA THR A 362 -3.32 4.89 16.84
C THR A 362 -4.68 4.47 17.40
N GLY A 363 -5.43 5.42 18.00
CA GLY A 363 -6.78 5.13 18.51
C GLY A 363 -7.77 4.73 17.42
N VAL A 364 -7.64 5.32 16.22
CA VAL A 364 -8.47 5.00 15.05
C VAL A 364 -8.10 3.61 14.51
N LEU A 365 -6.81 3.36 14.32
CA LEU A 365 -6.29 2.06 13.84
C LEU A 365 -6.79 0.90 14.70
N LEU A 366 -6.77 1.08 16.03
CA LEU A 366 -7.21 0.07 16.98
C LEU A 366 -8.74 -0.01 17.17
N GLY A 367 -9.52 0.78 16.43
CA GLY A 367 -10.98 0.82 16.61
C GLY A 367 -11.46 1.45 17.91
N LYS A 368 -10.59 2.19 18.63
CA LYS A 368 -10.93 2.89 19.88
C LYS A 368 -11.50 4.29 19.65
N SER A 369 -11.34 4.84 18.46
CA SER A 369 -11.80 6.17 18.05
C SER A 369 -12.30 6.13 16.60
N GLU A 370 -13.19 7.05 16.27
CA GLU A 370 -13.68 7.30 14.91
C GLU A 370 -13.27 8.69 14.39
N ALA A 371 -12.22 9.27 14.96
CA ALA A 371 -11.66 10.52 14.49
C ALA A 371 -11.09 10.38 13.07
N SER A 372 -11.04 11.47 12.34
CA SER A 372 -10.34 11.56 11.06
C SER A 372 -9.01 12.29 11.24
N ARG A 373 -8.11 12.10 10.28
CA ARG A 373 -6.95 12.97 10.14
C ARG A 373 -7.41 14.43 10.00
N LYS A 374 -6.55 15.36 10.43
CA LYS A 374 -6.84 16.80 10.42
C LYS A 374 -6.30 17.46 9.15
N ALA A 375 -5.08 17.10 8.74
CA ALA A 375 -4.47 17.69 7.56
C ALA A 375 -5.06 17.11 6.26
N PRO A 376 -5.18 17.91 5.21
CA PRO A 376 -5.62 17.44 3.88
C PRO A 376 -4.71 16.34 3.32
N ILE A 377 -5.24 15.50 2.44
CA ILE A 377 -4.47 14.55 1.64
C ILE A 377 -4.33 15.11 0.24
N TYR A 378 -3.09 15.29 -0.21
CA TYR A 378 -2.81 15.76 -1.56
C TYR A 378 -2.36 14.62 -2.47
N PHE A 379 -2.65 14.77 -3.76
CA PHE A 379 -2.29 13.81 -4.78
C PHE A 379 -1.76 14.53 -6.02
N ARG A 380 -0.78 13.90 -6.68
CA ARG A 380 -0.28 14.30 -7.98
C ARG A 380 -0.29 13.11 -8.92
N ARG A 381 -0.83 13.31 -10.11
CA ARG A 381 -0.87 12.27 -11.14
C ARG A 381 0.55 11.96 -11.64
N PRO A 382 0.83 10.71 -12.02
CA PRO A 382 2.11 10.35 -12.65
C PRO A 382 2.43 11.23 -13.87
N PRO A 383 3.73 11.57 -14.09
CA PRO A 383 4.11 12.50 -15.15
C PRO A 383 3.94 11.95 -16.58
N ASP A 384 3.88 10.65 -16.74
CA ASP A 384 3.84 9.93 -18.00
C ASP A 384 2.45 9.38 -18.35
N ARG A 385 1.42 10.13 -18.01
CA ARG A 385 0.02 9.74 -18.20
C ARG A 385 -0.36 9.34 -19.64
N ASP A 386 0.32 9.86 -20.66
CA ASP A 386 0.09 9.49 -22.07
C ASP A 386 0.34 8.00 -22.35
N SER A 387 1.14 7.33 -21.50
CA SER A 387 1.42 5.91 -21.62
C SER A 387 0.34 5.02 -21.00
N PHE A 388 -0.63 5.63 -20.27
CA PHE A 388 -1.70 4.91 -19.59
C PHE A 388 -3.05 5.14 -20.28
N TYR A 389 -3.56 4.13 -20.93
CA TYR A 389 -4.92 4.03 -21.47
C TYR A 389 -5.35 5.14 -22.45
N GLY A 390 -4.44 6.07 -22.81
CA GLY A 390 -4.73 7.20 -23.70
C GLY A 390 -5.58 8.31 -23.09
N ASP A 391 -5.73 8.32 -21.76
CA ASP A 391 -6.52 9.31 -21.02
C ASP A 391 -5.69 10.56 -20.72
N ASN A 392 -5.70 11.53 -21.64
CA ASN A 392 -4.96 12.78 -21.50
C ASN A 392 -5.73 13.88 -20.77
N ASP A 393 -7.04 13.72 -20.60
CA ASP A 393 -7.96 14.75 -20.05
C ASP A 393 -8.24 14.55 -18.55
N LEU A 394 -7.39 13.85 -17.82
CA LEU A 394 -7.59 13.61 -16.41
C LEU A 394 -6.84 14.64 -15.55
N PRO A 395 -7.40 15.05 -14.39
CA PRO A 395 -6.81 16.03 -13.51
C PRO A 395 -5.39 15.66 -13.07
N ASP A 396 -4.54 16.68 -12.90
CA ASP A 396 -3.13 16.54 -12.51
C ASP A 396 -2.92 16.53 -11.01
N LEU A 397 -3.72 17.31 -10.29
CA LEU A 397 -3.66 17.52 -8.86
C LEU A 397 -5.01 17.20 -8.21
N ALA A 398 -4.97 16.72 -6.98
CA ALA A 398 -6.17 16.59 -6.18
C ALA A 398 -5.87 16.85 -4.70
N VAL A 399 -6.91 17.26 -3.96
CA VAL A 399 -6.91 17.34 -2.49
C VAL A 399 -8.19 16.72 -1.94
N ARG A 400 -8.05 15.95 -0.86
CA ARG A 400 -9.14 15.42 -0.04
C ARG A 400 -9.10 16.12 1.31
N ASP A 401 -10.09 16.95 1.61
CA ASP A 401 -10.15 17.74 2.85
C ASP A 401 -11.57 17.75 3.44
N GLY A 402 -11.69 17.37 4.69
CA GLY A 402 -12.98 17.19 5.36
C GLY A 402 -13.91 16.30 4.54
N LYS A 403 -15.02 16.81 4.07
CA LYS A 403 -15.96 16.13 3.16
C LYS A 403 -15.71 16.40 1.68
N TRP A 404 -14.76 17.28 1.36
CA TRP A 404 -14.54 17.73 -0.01
C TRP A 404 -13.44 16.94 -0.70
N LYS A 405 -13.63 16.65 -1.97
CA LYS A 405 -12.60 16.25 -2.91
C LYS A 405 -12.55 17.25 -4.04
N PHE A 406 -11.39 17.83 -4.24
CA PHE A 406 -11.14 18.81 -5.31
C PHE A 406 -10.05 18.28 -6.24
N LEU A 407 -10.21 18.53 -7.53
CA LEU A 407 -9.23 18.16 -8.57
C LEU A 407 -9.07 19.33 -9.54
N CYS A 408 -7.87 19.49 -10.10
CA CYS A 408 -7.57 20.50 -11.12
C CYS A 408 -6.32 20.13 -11.92
N GLU A 409 -6.04 20.91 -12.98
CA GLU A 409 -4.77 20.85 -13.70
C GLU A 409 -3.64 21.53 -12.90
N TYR A 410 -2.39 21.38 -13.35
CA TYR A 410 -1.22 22.03 -12.71
C TYR A 410 -1.31 23.55 -12.63
N ASP A 411 -2.03 24.18 -13.57
CA ASP A 411 -2.26 25.65 -13.59
C ASP A 411 -3.54 26.06 -12.85
N GLY A 412 -4.29 25.09 -12.29
CA GLY A 412 -5.55 25.30 -11.61
C GLY A 412 -6.76 25.37 -12.52
N SER A 413 -6.60 25.16 -13.82
CA SER A 413 -7.72 25.10 -14.76
C SER A 413 -8.56 23.83 -14.56
N ASP A 414 -9.74 23.83 -15.16
CA ASP A 414 -10.71 22.73 -15.19
C ASP A 414 -11.01 22.13 -13.79
N PRO A 415 -11.42 22.95 -12.81
CA PRO A 415 -11.67 22.50 -11.46
C PRO A 415 -12.88 21.58 -11.37
N GLU A 416 -12.71 20.48 -10.64
CA GLU A 416 -13.78 19.58 -10.24
C GLU A 416 -13.88 19.56 -8.71
N LEU A 417 -15.10 19.69 -8.16
CA LEU A 417 -15.36 19.68 -6.72
C LEU A 417 -16.50 18.72 -6.38
N PHE A 418 -16.27 17.82 -5.43
CA PHE A 418 -17.24 16.80 -5.03
C PHE A 418 -17.44 16.79 -3.52
N ASP A 419 -18.70 16.59 -3.07
CA ASP A 419 -19.06 16.34 -1.66
C ASP A 419 -19.06 14.82 -1.43
N MET A 420 -18.03 14.30 -0.80
CA MET A 420 -17.81 12.86 -0.62
C MET A 420 -18.77 12.18 0.36
N GLU A 421 -19.51 12.93 1.14
CA GLU A 421 -20.59 12.39 1.98
C GLU A 421 -21.84 12.09 1.16
N LYS A 422 -22.11 12.88 0.12
CA LYS A 422 -23.31 12.80 -0.71
C LYS A 422 -23.08 12.14 -2.06
N ASP A 423 -21.87 12.26 -2.59
CA ASP A 423 -21.50 11.81 -3.94
C ASP A 423 -20.15 11.10 -3.93
N ARG A 424 -20.12 9.90 -3.39
CA ARG A 424 -18.90 9.06 -3.35
C ARG A 424 -18.39 8.64 -4.74
N GLY A 425 -19.28 8.69 -5.75
CA GLY A 425 -19.00 8.30 -7.13
C GLY A 425 -18.42 9.42 -7.99
N GLU A 426 -18.26 10.65 -7.43
CA GLU A 426 -17.74 11.81 -8.16
C GLU A 426 -18.54 12.09 -9.46
N THR A 427 -19.87 12.05 -9.36
CA THR A 427 -20.79 12.14 -10.51
C THR A 427 -21.24 13.56 -10.80
N LYS A 428 -21.26 14.44 -9.77
CA LYS A 428 -21.76 15.80 -9.87
C LYS A 428 -20.72 16.83 -9.49
N ASN A 429 -20.11 17.48 -10.48
CA ASN A 429 -19.17 18.58 -10.24
C ASN A 429 -19.89 19.79 -9.66
N LEU A 430 -19.50 20.23 -8.44
CA LEU A 430 -20.06 21.37 -7.72
C LEU A 430 -19.20 22.63 -7.83
N ALA A 431 -18.13 22.65 -8.62
CA ALA A 431 -17.17 23.76 -8.69
C ALA A 431 -17.84 25.11 -9.02
N SER A 432 -18.82 25.14 -9.93
CA SER A 432 -19.53 26.36 -10.29
C SER A 432 -20.41 26.92 -9.16
N GLN A 433 -20.76 26.09 -8.15
CA GLN A 433 -21.63 26.49 -7.03
C GLN A 433 -20.83 26.96 -5.80
N HIS A 434 -19.51 26.70 -5.76
CA HIS A 434 -18.63 26.96 -4.60
C HIS A 434 -17.34 27.67 -4.99
N SER A 435 -17.41 28.79 -5.70
CA SER A 435 -16.27 29.52 -6.27
C SER A 435 -15.18 29.88 -5.25
N ASN A 436 -15.56 30.28 -4.02
CA ASN A 436 -14.59 30.61 -2.97
C ASN A 436 -13.79 29.39 -2.55
N LEU A 437 -14.45 28.24 -2.34
CA LEU A 437 -13.81 26.98 -1.96
C LEU A 437 -12.92 26.44 -3.09
N VAL A 438 -13.36 26.57 -4.34
CA VAL A 438 -12.55 26.25 -5.53
C VAL A 438 -11.27 27.08 -5.54
N SER A 439 -11.35 28.40 -5.34
CA SER A 439 -10.18 29.28 -5.29
C SER A 439 -9.21 28.89 -4.17
N GLU A 440 -9.73 28.55 -2.98
CA GLU A 440 -8.93 28.09 -1.84
C GLU A 440 -8.20 26.80 -2.15
N PHE A 441 -8.90 25.77 -2.63
CA PHE A 441 -8.30 24.47 -2.94
C PHE A 441 -7.34 24.53 -4.13
N THR A 442 -7.65 25.32 -5.16
CA THR A 442 -6.72 25.57 -6.27
C THR A 442 -5.39 26.12 -5.76
N LYS A 443 -5.44 27.17 -4.93
CA LYS A 443 -4.24 27.77 -4.33
C LYS A 443 -3.48 26.74 -3.49
N ALA A 444 -4.17 25.97 -2.65
CA ALA A 444 -3.58 24.96 -1.78
C ALA A 444 -2.88 23.83 -2.59
N CYS A 445 -3.55 23.30 -3.62
CA CYS A 445 -2.98 22.28 -4.52
C CYS A 445 -1.72 22.77 -5.23
N ILE A 446 -1.76 23.98 -5.82
CA ILE A 446 -0.63 24.57 -6.52
C ILE A 446 0.53 24.85 -5.55
N GLN A 447 0.24 25.36 -4.35
CA GLN A 447 1.25 25.63 -3.33
C GLN A 447 1.92 24.33 -2.87
N TRP A 448 1.13 23.29 -2.58
CA TRP A 448 1.65 21.96 -2.23
C TRP A 448 2.52 21.40 -3.35
N HIS A 449 2.03 21.41 -4.60
CA HIS A 449 2.78 20.94 -5.76
C HIS A 449 4.13 21.64 -5.91
N LYS A 450 4.17 22.97 -5.78
CA LYS A 450 5.38 23.77 -5.88
C LYS A 450 6.35 23.62 -4.70
N SER A 451 5.88 23.13 -3.56
CA SER A 451 6.72 22.86 -2.37
C SER A 451 7.53 21.57 -2.48
N LEU A 452 7.25 20.74 -3.49
CA LEU A 452 7.87 19.44 -3.70
C LEU A 452 8.84 19.47 -4.88
N PRO A 453 9.83 18.57 -4.92
CA PRO A 453 10.70 18.44 -6.08
C PRO A 453 9.91 18.27 -7.38
N PRO A 454 10.29 19.00 -8.44
CA PRO A 454 9.66 18.84 -9.74
C PRO A 454 10.02 17.50 -10.38
N ASP A 455 9.16 17.02 -11.26
CA ASP A 455 9.46 15.98 -12.24
C ASP A 455 9.35 16.55 -13.66
N ASN A 456 9.65 15.74 -14.67
CA ASN A 456 9.55 16.14 -16.07
C ASN A 456 8.17 15.79 -16.66
N GLY A 457 7.14 15.79 -15.82
CA GLY A 457 5.77 15.65 -16.29
C GLY A 457 5.40 16.72 -17.29
N PRO A 458 4.40 16.47 -18.11
CA PRO A 458 3.97 17.47 -19.07
C PRO A 458 3.61 18.74 -18.30
N GLN A 459 4.31 19.81 -18.57
CA GLN A 459 3.90 21.15 -18.14
C GLN A 459 2.72 21.55 -19.03
N LEU A 460 1.56 20.97 -18.73
CA LEU A 460 0.39 21.20 -19.54
C LEU A 460 -0.28 22.49 -19.11
N THR A 461 -0.02 23.50 -19.89
CA THR A 461 -0.95 24.60 -20.06
C THR A 461 -2.20 24.05 -20.76
N GLY A 462 -3.40 24.54 -20.45
CA GLY A 462 -4.70 24.06 -20.95
C GLY A 462 -4.86 23.91 -22.47
N ASN A 463 -3.84 24.21 -23.25
CA ASN A 463 -3.78 24.04 -24.71
C ASN A 463 -3.50 22.60 -25.16
N PHE A 464 -3.07 21.71 -24.29
CA PHE A 464 -2.74 20.32 -24.67
C PHE A 464 -4.00 19.45 -24.87
N ARG A 465 -5.11 19.80 -24.24
CA ARG A 465 -6.41 19.13 -24.40
C ARG A 465 -7.03 19.25 -25.79
N ARG A 466 -6.53 20.18 -26.62
CA ARG A 466 -7.14 20.50 -27.93
C ARG A 466 -6.48 19.84 -29.13
N GLN A 467 -5.50 18.98 -28.96
CA GLN A 467 -5.02 18.16 -30.07
C GLN A 467 -6.02 17.01 -30.31
N PRO A 468 -6.74 17.01 -31.45
CA PRO A 468 -7.62 15.89 -31.79
C PRO A 468 -6.78 14.63 -31.83
N GLY A 469 -7.30 13.58 -31.20
CA GLY A 469 -6.64 12.30 -31.08
C GLY A 469 -5.98 11.86 -32.39
N ARG A 470 -4.73 11.47 -32.33
CA ARG A 470 -4.10 10.72 -33.40
C ARG A 470 -4.95 9.47 -33.64
N ASN A 471 -5.75 9.49 -34.69
CA ASN A 471 -6.48 8.34 -35.16
C ASN A 471 -5.54 7.12 -35.14
N LYS A 472 -5.81 6.17 -34.26
CA LYS A 472 -5.20 4.85 -34.34
C LYS A 472 -5.58 4.30 -35.72
N LYS A 473 -4.62 4.29 -36.64
CA LYS A 473 -4.75 3.44 -37.82
C LYS A 473 -4.91 2.00 -37.32
N LYS A 474 -6.00 1.40 -37.80
CA LYS A 474 -6.39 0.00 -37.57
C LYS A 474 -5.27 -0.98 -37.84
#